data_69de1c55163b0465815341e6f2fcf13e
#
_entry.id   69de1c55163b0465815341e6f2fcf13e
#
_cell.length_a   1.000
_cell.length_b   1.000
_cell.length_c   1.000
_cell.angle_alpha   90.00
_cell.angle_beta   90.00
_cell.angle_gamma   90.00
#
_symmetry.space_group_name_H-M   'P 1'
#
loop_
_entity.id
_entity.type
_entity.pdbx_description
1 polymer ?
#
loop_
_entity_poly.entity_id
_entity_poly.type
_entity_poly.pdbx_seq_one_letter_code
_entity_poly.pdbx_strand_id
1 'polypeptide(L)'
;MDREIPKEVRDKERRNRIIKYAVAVGAVVVVIAVVMSLMRSSVSKKDIVLATVDRGTIESSVSASGKVAPAFEEVINSPISTRIVEVYRKAGDSVDVGTPLLRLDLQSTETELNKLLDQSQMKQYEIEQMKLNNNTRLSDLAMNVKVKAMAVSRMEVELRNERYLDSLGSGTGDKVRQVELAYNTGKLELEQLRQQLENERQVRDADLRVKELELNIHNKNLAEMRRILSEAQVQSPRKATLTYINNQVGQQIGAGEQIAIISDLSHFKVDGEIADSYGDRVSVGSHAIVKIGREKLDGTVSNVTPLSRNGVIAFSIQLDDDSHARLRSGLKTDVYVMCDVIEDVVRIANGSYYMGKGDYDLFVVTGGNELVKRKVRLGDSNFEFVEVVSGLEPGDQVVVSDMSDYKNSNKLKLK
;
A
#
# COMPACT_ATOMS: atom_id res chain seq x y z
N MET A 1 36.18 -72.12 75.61
CA MET A 1 36.18 -72.86 74.34
C MET A 1 35.18 -72.22 73.39
N ASP A 2 35.64 -71.21 72.73
CA ASP A 2 34.82 -70.56 71.65
C ASP A 2 35.04 -71.33 70.36
N ARG A 3 33.98 -71.88 69.82
CA ARG A 3 34.00 -72.52 68.52
C ARG A 3 33.72 -71.42 67.47
N GLU A 4 34.69 -71.10 66.63
CA GLU A 4 34.53 -70.22 65.47
C GLU A 4 33.50 -70.81 64.50
N ILE A 5 32.49 -70.05 64.21
CA ILE A 5 31.47 -70.36 63.18
C ILE A 5 32.10 -70.24 61.78
N PRO A 6 31.97 -71.28 60.90
CA PRO A 6 32.57 -71.28 59.59
C PRO A 6 32.04 -70.09 58.77
N LYS A 7 32.92 -69.44 57.94
CA LYS A 7 32.63 -68.26 57.10
C LYS A 7 31.44 -68.46 56.14
N GLU A 8 31.23 -69.70 55.70
CA GLU A 8 30.13 -70.03 54.78
C GLU A 8 28.72 -69.87 55.40
N VAL A 9 28.57 -70.07 56.72
CA VAL A 9 27.26 -69.91 57.39
C VAL A 9 26.93 -68.41 57.56
N ARG A 10 27.94 -67.59 57.83
CA ARG A 10 27.78 -66.15 57.99
C ARG A 10 27.45 -65.42 56.63
N ASP A 11 28.01 -65.91 55.55
CA ASP A 11 27.74 -65.33 54.22
C ASP A 11 26.36 -65.77 53.73
N LYS A 12 25.87 -66.93 54.07
CA LYS A 12 24.53 -67.41 53.76
C LYS A 12 23.43 -66.63 54.51
N GLU A 13 23.69 -66.33 55.80
CA GLU A 13 22.77 -65.51 56.60
C GLU A 13 22.78 -64.03 56.17
N ARG A 14 23.94 -63.49 55.81
CA ARG A 14 24.04 -62.13 55.26
C ARG A 14 23.30 -62.03 53.95
N ARG A 15 23.45 -62.98 53.02
CA ARG A 15 22.78 -63.04 51.74
C ARG A 15 21.25 -63.16 51.89
N ASN A 16 20.79 -64.03 52.81
CA ASN A 16 19.38 -64.20 53.12
C ASN A 16 18.75 -62.90 53.74
N ARG A 17 19.53 -62.19 54.57
CA ARG A 17 19.08 -60.91 55.12
C ARG A 17 19.02 -59.79 54.08
N ILE A 18 19.99 -59.70 53.17
CA ILE A 18 20.01 -58.78 52.04
C ILE A 18 18.84 -59.08 51.10
N ILE A 19 18.57 -60.37 50.79
CA ILE A 19 17.45 -60.74 49.93
C ILE A 19 16.11 -60.36 50.59
N LYS A 20 15.96 -60.59 51.90
CA LYS A 20 14.73 -60.16 52.63
C LYS A 20 14.52 -58.66 52.61
N TYR A 21 15.57 -57.85 52.78
CA TYR A 21 15.48 -56.40 52.67
C TYR A 21 15.25 -55.96 51.24
N ALA A 22 15.83 -56.57 50.24
CA ALA A 22 15.63 -56.29 48.85
C ALA A 22 14.16 -56.58 48.41
N VAL A 23 13.59 -57.71 48.87
CA VAL A 23 12.18 -58.06 48.67
C VAL A 23 11.24 -57.07 49.35
N ALA A 24 11.57 -56.68 50.60
CA ALA A 24 10.77 -55.73 51.36
C ALA A 24 10.76 -54.31 50.67
N VAL A 25 11.94 -53.85 50.24
CA VAL A 25 12.06 -52.59 49.47
C VAL A 25 11.36 -52.71 48.15
N GLY A 26 11.50 -53.83 47.43
CA GLY A 26 10.77 -54.07 46.19
C GLY A 26 9.24 -54.04 46.38
N ALA A 27 8.74 -54.66 47.47
CA ALA A 27 7.30 -54.62 47.79
C ALA A 27 6.81 -53.19 48.13
N VAL A 28 7.61 -52.39 48.84
CA VAL A 28 7.27 -50.98 49.12
C VAL A 28 7.27 -50.16 47.87
N VAL A 29 8.23 -50.33 46.94
CA VAL A 29 8.28 -49.63 45.66
C VAL A 29 7.07 -50.01 44.83
N VAL A 30 6.66 -51.27 44.76
CA VAL A 30 5.45 -51.69 44.04
C VAL A 30 4.19 -51.09 44.66
N VAL A 31 4.09 -51.03 45.99
CA VAL A 31 2.95 -50.39 46.68
C VAL A 31 2.91 -48.92 46.42
N ILE A 32 4.06 -48.20 46.41
CA ILE A 32 4.14 -46.78 46.08
C ILE A 32 3.77 -46.58 44.62
N ALA A 33 4.23 -47.40 43.67
CA ALA A 33 3.88 -47.32 42.27
C ALA A 33 2.38 -47.57 42.02
N VAL A 34 1.75 -48.54 42.74
CA VAL A 34 0.31 -48.79 42.66
C VAL A 34 -0.48 -47.64 43.27
N VAL A 35 -0.06 -47.08 44.40
CA VAL A 35 -0.70 -45.90 45.03
C VAL A 35 -0.55 -44.66 44.12
N MET A 36 0.62 -44.41 43.56
CA MET A 36 0.79 -43.33 42.56
C MET A 36 -0.07 -43.56 41.31
N SER A 37 -0.20 -44.76 40.79
CA SER A 37 -1.08 -45.09 39.67
C SER A 37 -2.56 -44.87 40.00
N LEU A 38 -2.99 -45.22 41.21
CA LEU A 38 -4.37 -44.98 41.67
C LEU A 38 -4.65 -43.50 41.98
N MET A 39 -3.70 -42.72 42.42
CA MET A 39 -3.84 -41.28 42.65
C MET A 39 -3.88 -40.45 41.34
N ARG A 40 -3.21 -40.90 40.28
CA ARG A 40 -3.25 -40.27 38.96
C ARG A 40 -4.55 -40.47 38.19
N SER A 41 -5.46 -41.25 38.66
CA SER A 41 -6.71 -41.59 37.98
C SER A 41 -7.94 -40.81 38.44
N SER A 42 -7.79 -39.72 39.19
CA SER A 42 -8.91 -38.89 39.65
C SER A 42 -8.65 -37.41 39.36
N VAL A 43 -9.66 -36.74 38.79
CA VAL A 43 -9.63 -35.29 38.46
C VAL A 43 -10.72 -34.58 39.25
N SER A 44 -10.38 -33.43 39.82
CA SER A 44 -11.36 -32.61 40.56
C SER A 44 -12.28 -31.86 39.54
N LYS A 45 -13.57 -31.85 39.83
CA LYS A 45 -14.56 -31.08 39.00
C LYS A 45 -14.28 -29.57 38.93
N LYS A 46 -13.46 -29.06 39.88
CA LYS A 46 -13.07 -27.64 39.91
C LYS A 46 -11.95 -27.32 38.94
N ASP A 47 -11.20 -28.31 38.48
CA ASP A 47 -10.01 -28.11 37.63
C ASP A 47 -10.34 -28.34 36.14
N ILE A 48 -11.57 -28.71 35.83
CA ILE A 48 -12.02 -28.95 34.46
C ILE A 48 -13.24 -28.10 34.09
N VAL A 49 -13.31 -27.73 32.83
CA VAL A 49 -14.47 -27.08 32.23
C VAL A 49 -15.24 -28.13 31.41
N LEU A 50 -16.50 -28.33 31.73
CA LEU A 50 -17.39 -29.23 30.99
C LEU A 50 -18.26 -28.41 30.04
N ALA A 51 -18.41 -28.89 28.82
CA ALA A 51 -19.33 -28.37 27.86
C ALA A 51 -20.26 -29.45 27.35
N THR A 52 -21.50 -29.11 27.08
CA THR A 52 -22.50 -30.00 26.49
C THR A 52 -22.47 -29.89 24.98
N VAL A 53 -22.43 -31.00 24.29
CA VAL A 53 -22.54 -31.06 22.83
C VAL A 53 -23.97 -30.75 22.46
N ASP A 54 -24.17 -29.78 21.57
CA ASP A 54 -25.51 -29.43 21.03
C ASP A 54 -25.52 -29.45 19.51
N ARG A 55 -26.67 -29.19 18.90
CA ARG A 55 -26.80 -28.90 17.47
C ARG A 55 -27.10 -27.45 17.28
N GLY A 56 -26.46 -26.85 16.28
CA GLY A 56 -26.65 -25.45 15.96
C GLY A 56 -25.87 -25.03 14.74
N THR A 57 -25.91 -23.77 14.47
CA THR A 57 -25.16 -23.16 13.39
C THR A 57 -23.76 -22.77 13.87
N ILE A 58 -22.74 -23.03 13.08
CA ILE A 58 -21.39 -22.52 13.27
C ILE A 58 -21.09 -21.57 12.10
N GLU A 59 -20.86 -20.32 12.43
CA GLU A 59 -20.25 -19.39 11.50
C GLU A 59 -18.74 -19.67 11.51
N SER A 60 -18.26 -20.41 10.51
CA SER A 60 -16.85 -20.73 10.37
C SER A 60 -16.05 -19.45 10.23
N SER A 61 -15.13 -19.20 11.13
CA SER A 61 -14.27 -18.03 11.08
C SER A 61 -12.80 -18.38 10.92
N VAL A 62 -12.08 -17.54 10.22
CA VAL A 62 -10.63 -17.62 10.14
C VAL A 62 -10.05 -16.53 11.03
N SER A 63 -9.11 -16.91 11.91
CA SER A 63 -8.40 -15.96 12.75
C SER A 63 -7.24 -15.31 12.00
N ALA A 64 -7.12 -14.01 12.15
CA ALA A 64 -6.09 -13.18 11.55
C ALA A 64 -5.50 -12.23 12.58
N SER A 65 -4.29 -11.76 12.34
CA SER A 65 -3.69 -10.68 13.13
C SER A 65 -4.08 -9.35 12.53
N GLY A 66 -4.57 -8.42 13.35
CA GLY A 66 -4.97 -7.08 12.93
C GLY A 66 -4.15 -5.99 13.61
N LYS A 67 -4.09 -4.84 12.95
CA LYS A 67 -3.52 -3.60 13.48
C LYS A 67 -4.47 -2.45 13.19
N VAL A 68 -4.86 -1.73 14.22
CA VAL A 68 -5.68 -0.52 14.07
C VAL A 68 -4.86 0.57 13.38
N ALA A 69 -5.39 1.11 12.31
CA ALA A 69 -4.82 2.21 11.55
C ALA A 69 -5.82 3.36 11.47
N PRO A 70 -5.39 4.62 11.33
CA PRO A 70 -6.28 5.73 11.03
C PRO A 70 -7.02 5.46 9.73
N ALA A 71 -8.26 5.93 9.62
CA ALA A 71 -9.01 5.84 8.36
C ALA A 71 -8.29 6.56 7.21
N PHE A 72 -7.58 7.62 7.57
CA PHE A 72 -6.78 8.42 6.65
C PHE A 72 -5.41 8.73 7.26
N GLU A 73 -4.38 8.58 6.43
CA GLU A 73 -3.00 8.97 6.73
C GLU A 73 -2.35 9.54 5.47
N GLU A 74 -1.73 10.71 5.59
CA GLU A 74 -1.03 11.36 4.49
C GLU A 74 0.40 11.69 4.91
N VAL A 75 1.34 11.23 4.08
CA VAL A 75 2.77 11.50 4.26
C VAL A 75 3.12 12.76 3.49
N ILE A 76 3.63 13.77 4.19
CA ILE A 76 4.12 15.02 3.61
C ILE A 76 5.62 14.88 3.41
N ASN A 77 6.04 14.92 2.15
CA ASN A 77 7.44 14.81 1.75
C ASN A 77 7.99 16.18 1.34
N SER A 78 9.31 16.36 1.49
CA SER A 78 9.98 17.54 0.96
C SER A 78 10.04 17.49 -0.56
N PRO A 79 9.57 18.52 -1.30
CA PRO A 79 9.69 18.56 -2.75
C PRO A 79 11.11 18.92 -3.23
N ILE A 80 11.95 19.41 -2.34
CA ILE A 80 13.32 19.88 -2.64
C ILE A 80 14.32 19.38 -1.62
N SER A 81 15.59 19.36 -2.00
CA SER A 81 16.70 19.15 -1.07
C SER A 81 17.06 20.48 -0.40
N THR A 82 16.87 20.57 0.90
CA THR A 82 17.03 21.80 1.68
C THR A 82 17.29 21.49 3.15
N ARG A 83 17.24 22.51 4.03
CA ARG A 83 17.32 22.35 5.48
C ARG A 83 16.10 22.92 6.19
N ILE A 84 15.79 22.38 7.36
CA ILE A 84 14.73 22.88 8.24
C ILE A 84 15.24 24.14 8.94
N VAL A 85 14.50 25.25 8.79
CA VAL A 85 14.81 26.53 9.46
C VAL A 85 14.07 26.65 10.78
N GLU A 86 12.79 26.25 10.80
CA GLU A 86 11.92 26.42 11.95
C GLU A 86 10.79 25.40 11.94
N VAL A 87 10.37 24.95 13.13
CA VAL A 87 9.25 24.00 13.30
C VAL A 87 8.18 24.65 14.14
N TYR A 88 6.97 24.80 13.59
CA TYR A 88 5.86 25.53 14.21
C TYR A 88 4.92 24.63 15.03
N ARG A 89 4.88 23.34 14.73
CA ARG A 89 3.96 22.36 15.32
C ARG A 89 4.72 21.14 15.84
N LYS A 90 4.07 20.40 16.75
CA LYS A 90 4.61 19.18 17.35
C LYS A 90 3.70 17.99 17.03
N ALA A 91 4.25 16.77 17.09
CA ALA A 91 3.43 15.57 17.03
C ALA A 91 2.39 15.58 18.17
N GLY A 92 1.14 15.29 17.83
CA GLY A 92 -0.02 15.38 18.70
C GLY A 92 -0.89 16.65 18.49
N ASP A 93 -0.37 17.68 17.80
CA ASP A 93 -1.15 18.89 17.55
C ASP A 93 -2.25 18.63 16.50
N SER A 94 -3.44 19.22 16.73
CA SER A 94 -4.49 19.31 15.71
C SER A 94 -4.17 20.46 14.76
N VAL A 95 -4.28 20.22 13.46
CA VAL A 95 -4.00 21.18 12.40
C VAL A 95 -5.18 21.30 11.44
N ASP A 96 -5.44 22.51 10.99
CA ASP A 96 -6.44 22.82 9.97
C ASP A 96 -5.78 23.01 8.61
N VAL A 97 -6.60 23.07 7.53
CA VAL A 97 -6.13 23.35 6.17
C VAL A 97 -5.30 24.62 6.14
N GLY A 98 -4.11 24.58 5.53
CA GLY A 98 -3.21 25.71 5.39
C GLY A 98 -2.42 26.05 6.66
N THR A 99 -2.56 25.29 7.75
CA THR A 99 -1.74 25.49 8.95
C THR A 99 -0.27 25.21 8.66
N PRO A 100 0.67 26.17 8.85
CA PRO A 100 2.08 25.94 8.64
C PRO A 100 2.61 24.95 9.68
N LEU A 101 3.34 23.94 9.21
CA LEU A 101 3.94 22.88 10.04
C LEU A 101 5.39 23.19 10.38
N LEU A 102 6.18 23.48 9.36
CA LEU A 102 7.58 23.88 9.49
C LEU A 102 8.00 24.79 8.32
N ARG A 103 9.12 25.45 8.48
CA ARG A 103 9.71 26.31 7.45
C ARG A 103 11.03 25.74 6.95
N LEU A 104 11.11 25.64 5.62
CA LEU A 104 12.29 25.22 4.89
C LEU A 104 13.12 26.43 4.45
N ASP A 105 14.42 26.24 4.21
CA ASP A 105 15.29 27.23 3.59
C ASP A 105 15.05 27.26 2.08
N LEU A 106 14.36 28.29 1.59
CA LEU A 106 13.96 28.42 0.20
C LEU A 106 14.86 29.36 -0.62
N GLN A 107 15.91 29.96 -0.01
CA GLN A 107 16.71 31.01 -0.62
C GLN A 107 17.34 30.58 -1.96
N SER A 108 17.85 29.35 -2.06
CA SER A 108 18.43 28.84 -3.31
C SER A 108 17.37 28.63 -4.39
N THR A 109 16.19 28.14 -4.01
CA THR A 109 15.06 27.89 -4.92
C THR A 109 14.45 29.20 -5.42
N GLU A 110 14.32 30.20 -4.55
CA GLU A 110 13.88 31.56 -4.94
C GLU A 110 14.87 32.23 -5.89
N THR A 111 16.18 32.07 -5.66
CA THR A 111 17.21 32.58 -6.58
C THR A 111 17.10 31.92 -7.96
N GLU A 112 16.90 30.63 -8.02
CA GLU A 112 16.72 29.91 -9.30
C GLU A 112 15.42 30.33 -10.00
N LEU A 113 14.32 30.54 -9.26
CA LEU A 113 13.09 31.08 -9.81
C LEU A 113 13.32 32.46 -10.46
N ASN A 114 14.01 33.37 -9.79
CA ASN A 114 14.31 34.70 -10.31
C ASN A 114 15.15 34.63 -11.59
N LYS A 115 16.15 33.75 -11.61
CA LYS A 115 16.97 33.51 -12.81
C LYS A 115 16.13 32.98 -13.98
N LEU A 116 15.18 32.07 -13.74
CA LEU A 116 14.26 31.59 -14.76
C LEU A 116 13.32 32.69 -15.26
N LEU A 117 12.91 33.63 -14.38
CA LEU A 117 12.10 34.79 -14.78
C LEU A 117 12.89 35.70 -15.72
N ASP A 118 14.14 36.04 -15.38
CA ASP A 118 15.01 36.87 -16.21
C ASP A 118 15.26 36.21 -17.59
N GLN A 119 15.49 34.90 -17.60
CA GLN A 119 15.66 34.16 -18.85
C GLN A 119 14.40 34.13 -19.71
N SER A 120 13.19 34.02 -19.10
CA SER A 120 11.93 34.10 -19.82
C SER A 120 11.76 35.48 -20.47
N GLN A 121 12.10 36.54 -19.76
CA GLN A 121 12.03 37.90 -20.27
C GLN A 121 13.03 38.14 -21.42
N MET A 122 14.26 37.63 -21.29
CA MET A 122 15.25 37.67 -22.38
C MET A 122 14.70 37.03 -23.67
N LYS A 123 14.12 35.82 -23.56
CA LYS A 123 13.54 35.13 -24.73
C LYS A 123 12.39 35.87 -25.33
N GLN A 124 11.57 36.56 -24.54
CA GLN A 124 10.53 37.46 -25.10
C GLN A 124 11.10 38.58 -25.93
N TYR A 125 12.15 39.27 -25.45
CA TYR A 125 12.83 40.33 -26.20
C TYR A 125 13.53 39.80 -27.47
N GLU A 126 14.12 38.60 -27.43
CA GLU A 126 14.71 37.96 -28.62
C GLU A 126 13.65 37.73 -29.72
N ILE A 127 12.44 37.27 -29.33
CA ILE A 127 11.31 37.08 -30.26
C ILE A 127 10.85 38.42 -30.85
N GLU A 128 10.72 39.44 -30.01
CA GLU A 128 10.34 40.78 -30.46
C GLU A 128 11.35 41.37 -31.45
N GLN A 129 12.65 41.27 -31.12
CA GLN A 129 13.74 41.68 -32.03
C GLN A 129 13.69 40.92 -33.37
N MET A 130 13.45 39.60 -33.31
CA MET A 130 13.30 38.77 -34.52
C MET A 130 12.11 39.22 -35.36
N LYS A 131 10.95 39.51 -34.75
CA LYS A 131 9.75 40.03 -35.47
C LYS A 131 10.06 41.32 -36.16
N LEU A 132 10.74 42.27 -35.52
CA LEU A 132 11.13 43.54 -36.12
C LEU A 132 12.08 43.34 -37.30
N ASN A 133 13.13 42.55 -37.15
CA ASN A 133 14.10 42.25 -38.20
C ASN A 133 13.44 41.53 -39.39
N ASN A 134 12.54 40.59 -39.14
CA ASN A 134 11.80 39.86 -40.16
C ASN A 134 10.90 40.81 -40.95
N ASN A 135 10.17 41.71 -40.29
CA ASN A 135 9.32 42.69 -40.94
C ASN A 135 10.10 43.61 -41.86
N THR A 136 11.26 44.11 -41.44
CA THR A 136 12.12 44.97 -42.26
C THR A 136 12.56 44.25 -43.53
N ARG A 137 13.10 43.03 -43.40
CA ARG A 137 13.64 42.26 -44.54
C ARG A 137 12.53 41.82 -45.53
N LEU A 138 11.36 41.41 -45.03
CA LEU A 138 10.20 41.07 -45.88
C LEU A 138 9.65 42.32 -46.61
N SER A 139 9.66 43.49 -45.95
CA SER A 139 9.30 44.78 -46.57
C SER A 139 10.22 45.14 -47.71
N ASP A 140 11.53 44.98 -47.54
CA ASP A 140 12.53 45.26 -48.57
C ASP A 140 12.34 44.33 -49.79
N LEU A 141 12.16 43.04 -49.57
CA LEU A 141 11.88 42.08 -50.63
C LEU A 141 10.55 42.39 -51.35
N ALA A 142 9.50 42.72 -50.60
CA ALA A 142 8.19 43.10 -51.17
C ALA A 142 8.30 44.39 -52.03
N MET A 143 9.13 45.34 -51.61
CA MET A 143 9.42 46.54 -52.37
C MET A 143 10.13 46.21 -53.71
N ASN A 144 11.14 45.29 -53.66
CA ASN A 144 11.86 44.84 -54.85
C ASN A 144 10.90 44.13 -55.85
N VAL A 145 10.00 43.29 -55.38
CA VAL A 145 8.93 42.67 -56.19
C VAL A 145 8.07 43.71 -56.83
N LYS A 146 7.65 44.79 -56.12
CA LYS A 146 6.84 45.85 -56.61
C LYS A 146 7.54 46.68 -57.72
N VAL A 147 8.83 47.01 -57.50
CA VAL A 147 9.65 47.71 -58.49
C VAL A 147 9.79 46.85 -59.74
N LYS A 148 10.09 45.55 -59.63
CA LYS A 148 10.18 44.67 -60.80
C LYS A 148 8.85 44.51 -61.53
N ALA A 149 7.73 44.41 -60.80
CA ALA A 149 6.39 44.35 -61.38
C ALA A 149 6.08 45.59 -62.24
N MET A 150 6.43 46.82 -61.78
CA MET A 150 6.31 48.00 -62.52
C MET A 150 7.19 48.04 -63.83
N ALA A 151 8.43 47.49 -63.70
CA ALA A 151 9.30 47.36 -64.88
C ALA A 151 8.72 46.39 -65.94
N VAL A 152 8.22 45.21 -65.46
CA VAL A 152 7.54 44.27 -66.40
C VAL A 152 6.29 44.86 -67.05
N SER A 153 5.48 45.60 -66.27
CA SER A 153 4.30 46.31 -66.85
C SER A 153 4.67 47.35 -67.95
N ARG A 154 5.81 48.04 -67.73
CA ARG A 154 6.32 48.95 -68.79
C ARG A 154 6.75 48.16 -70.03
N MET A 155 7.47 47.02 -69.87
CA MET A 155 7.86 46.16 -70.98
C MET A 155 6.64 45.58 -71.72
N GLU A 156 5.57 45.26 -70.99
CA GLU A 156 4.29 44.82 -71.61
C GLU A 156 3.69 45.86 -72.50
N VAL A 157 3.66 47.10 -72.05
CA VAL A 157 3.17 48.24 -72.85
C VAL A 157 4.08 48.43 -74.07
N GLU A 158 5.38 48.38 -73.93
CA GLU A 158 6.33 48.51 -75.05
C GLU A 158 6.13 47.37 -76.06
N LEU A 159 5.97 46.14 -75.65
CA LEU A 159 5.67 45.00 -76.54
C LEU A 159 4.36 45.20 -77.27
N ARG A 160 3.32 45.72 -76.62
CA ARG A 160 2.04 46.00 -77.23
C ARG A 160 2.17 47.06 -78.30
N ASN A 161 2.94 48.16 -78.08
CA ASN A 161 3.21 49.19 -78.97
C ASN A 161 4.01 48.71 -80.21
N GLU A 162 5.07 47.92 -80.02
CA GLU A 162 5.90 47.35 -81.09
C GLU A 162 5.07 46.39 -81.98
N ARG A 163 4.22 45.57 -81.44
CA ARG A 163 3.29 44.69 -82.17
C ARG A 163 2.28 45.51 -82.98
N TYR A 164 1.79 46.67 -82.51
CA TYR A 164 0.92 47.54 -83.18
C TYR A 164 1.63 48.23 -84.38
N LEU A 165 2.86 48.73 -84.17
CA LEU A 165 3.68 49.34 -85.24
C LEU A 165 4.03 48.33 -86.36
N ASP A 166 4.34 47.07 -85.98
CA ASP A 166 4.60 45.99 -86.94
C ASP A 166 3.33 45.69 -87.80
N SER A 167 2.17 45.66 -87.16
CA SER A 167 0.88 45.47 -87.84
C SER A 167 0.52 46.58 -88.85
N LEU A 168 1.08 47.76 -88.65
CA LEU A 168 0.94 48.96 -89.61
C LEU A 168 2.02 48.98 -90.68
N GLY A 169 2.96 48.00 -90.66
CA GLY A 169 4.08 47.99 -91.62
C GLY A 169 5.22 48.98 -91.29
N SER A 170 5.15 49.64 -90.11
CA SER A 170 6.15 50.63 -89.66
C SER A 170 7.13 50.05 -88.66
N GLY A 171 6.97 48.79 -88.29
CA GLY A 171 7.85 48.02 -87.38
C GLY A 171 8.61 46.89 -88.10
N THR A 172 9.47 46.20 -87.38
CA THR A 172 10.17 45.02 -87.88
C THR A 172 9.90 43.79 -86.94
N GLY A 173 9.61 42.59 -87.49
CA GLY A 173 9.37 41.39 -86.71
C GLY A 173 10.55 41.00 -85.83
N ASP A 174 11.77 41.40 -86.16
CA ASP A 174 12.97 41.20 -85.31
C ASP A 174 12.88 42.08 -84.06
N LYS A 175 12.43 43.29 -84.12
CA LYS A 175 12.25 44.17 -82.98
C LYS A 175 11.15 43.66 -82.07
N VAL A 176 10.05 43.19 -82.61
CA VAL A 176 8.98 42.56 -81.87
C VAL A 176 9.53 41.34 -81.08
N ARG A 177 10.26 40.42 -81.72
CA ARG A 177 10.89 39.24 -81.09
C ARG A 177 11.84 39.66 -79.97
N GLN A 178 12.65 40.71 -80.18
CA GLN A 178 13.59 41.23 -79.16
C GLN A 178 12.85 41.76 -77.91
N VAL A 179 11.81 42.58 -78.09
CA VAL A 179 11.02 43.12 -76.97
C VAL A 179 10.20 42.03 -76.30
N GLU A 180 9.66 41.07 -77.08
CA GLU A 180 8.98 39.90 -76.51
C GLU A 180 9.88 39.01 -75.62
N LEU A 181 11.13 38.78 -76.07
CA LEU A 181 12.11 38.09 -75.31
C LEU A 181 12.43 38.84 -73.99
N ALA A 182 12.63 40.19 -74.09
CA ALA A 182 12.87 41.03 -72.91
C ALA A 182 11.71 40.97 -71.90
N TYR A 183 10.46 41.08 -72.41
CA TYR A 183 9.26 40.95 -71.58
C TYR A 183 9.14 39.58 -70.89
N ASN A 184 9.32 38.50 -71.68
CA ASN A 184 9.24 37.16 -71.14
C ASN A 184 10.36 36.87 -70.09
N THR A 185 11.57 37.36 -70.35
CA THR A 185 12.65 37.30 -69.37
C THR A 185 12.32 38.09 -68.09
N GLY A 186 11.85 39.34 -68.26
CA GLY A 186 11.43 40.15 -67.10
C GLY A 186 10.29 39.53 -66.31
N LYS A 187 9.34 38.85 -66.98
CA LYS A 187 8.28 38.12 -66.30
C LYS A 187 8.77 36.94 -65.47
N LEU A 188 9.71 36.16 -66.01
CA LEU A 188 10.33 35.04 -65.26
C LEU A 188 11.13 35.52 -64.04
N GLU A 189 11.87 36.64 -64.18
CA GLU A 189 12.58 37.27 -63.08
C GLU A 189 11.64 37.78 -62.00
N LEU A 190 10.49 38.36 -62.38
CA LEU A 190 9.45 38.76 -61.43
C LEU A 190 8.87 37.56 -60.69
N GLU A 191 8.59 36.46 -61.40
CA GLU A 191 8.09 35.23 -60.79
C GLU A 191 9.11 34.62 -59.80
N GLN A 192 10.39 34.60 -60.16
CA GLN A 192 11.48 34.21 -59.28
C GLN A 192 11.51 35.06 -58.02
N LEU A 193 11.43 36.36 -58.10
CA LEU A 193 11.40 37.26 -56.94
C LEU A 193 10.16 37.04 -56.05
N ARG A 194 9.00 36.77 -56.63
CA ARG A 194 7.79 36.42 -55.88
C ARG A 194 7.96 35.13 -55.13
N GLN A 195 8.50 34.11 -55.80
CA GLN A 195 8.79 32.83 -55.15
C GLN A 195 9.80 32.99 -54.04
N GLN A 196 10.81 33.80 -54.21
CA GLN A 196 11.80 34.12 -53.18
C GLN A 196 11.16 34.78 -51.95
N LEU A 197 10.25 35.75 -52.19
CA LEU A 197 9.53 36.42 -51.10
C LEU A 197 8.66 35.46 -50.34
N GLU A 198 7.96 34.56 -51.04
CA GLU A 198 7.10 33.54 -50.38
C GLU A 198 7.92 32.51 -49.57
N ASN A 199 9.00 32.03 -50.15
CA ASN A 199 9.91 31.12 -49.45
C ASN A 199 10.51 31.78 -48.20
N GLU A 200 10.93 33.05 -48.28
CA GLU A 200 11.48 33.79 -47.12
C GLU A 200 10.42 33.97 -46.03
N ARG A 201 9.13 34.20 -46.40
CA ARG A 201 8.04 34.25 -45.42
C ARG A 201 7.89 32.93 -44.68
N GLN A 202 7.82 31.83 -45.43
CA GLN A 202 7.66 30.49 -44.81
C GLN A 202 8.80 30.13 -43.85
N VAL A 203 10.05 30.44 -44.26
CA VAL A 203 11.24 30.21 -43.39
C VAL A 203 11.11 31.07 -42.14
N ARG A 204 10.78 32.36 -42.26
CA ARG A 204 10.65 33.26 -41.09
C ARG A 204 9.53 32.88 -40.17
N ASP A 205 8.39 32.45 -40.71
CA ASP A 205 7.27 31.94 -39.90
C ASP A 205 7.62 30.65 -39.17
N ALA A 206 8.40 29.76 -39.80
CA ALA A 206 8.91 28.57 -39.18
C ALA A 206 9.89 28.88 -38.03
N ASP A 207 10.88 29.75 -38.26
CA ASP A 207 11.83 30.20 -37.25
C ASP A 207 11.15 30.85 -36.06
N LEU A 208 10.14 31.69 -36.31
CA LEU A 208 9.37 32.33 -35.26
C LEU A 208 8.61 31.31 -34.41
N ARG A 209 7.95 30.31 -35.04
CA ARG A 209 7.27 29.22 -34.31
C ARG A 209 8.21 28.45 -33.43
N VAL A 210 9.44 28.16 -33.92
CA VAL A 210 10.46 27.49 -33.12
C VAL A 210 10.79 28.31 -31.86
N LYS A 211 11.02 29.62 -32.01
CA LYS A 211 11.30 30.51 -30.89
C LYS A 211 10.14 30.63 -29.88
N GLU A 212 8.91 30.69 -30.39
CA GLU A 212 7.69 30.69 -29.55
C GLU A 212 7.53 29.39 -28.79
N LEU A 213 7.88 28.23 -29.38
CA LEU A 213 7.89 26.93 -28.68
C LEU A 213 8.97 26.89 -27.61
N GLU A 214 10.19 27.40 -27.90
CA GLU A 214 11.26 27.51 -26.88
C GLU A 214 10.79 28.33 -25.67
N LEU A 215 10.16 29.48 -25.90
CA LEU A 215 9.60 30.31 -24.83
C LEU A 215 8.51 29.56 -24.04
N ASN A 216 7.64 28.82 -24.74
CA ASN A 216 6.58 28.05 -24.08
C ASN A 216 7.16 26.94 -23.17
N ILE A 217 8.19 26.22 -23.61
CA ILE A 217 8.90 25.24 -22.81
C ILE A 217 9.48 25.93 -21.55
N HIS A 218 10.11 27.09 -21.74
CA HIS A 218 10.70 27.84 -20.63
C HIS A 218 9.62 28.31 -19.62
N ASN A 219 8.48 28.78 -20.09
CA ASN A 219 7.34 29.16 -19.24
C ASN A 219 6.76 27.98 -18.47
N LYS A 220 6.75 26.78 -19.06
CA LYS A 220 6.37 25.55 -18.34
C LYS A 220 7.35 25.22 -17.20
N ASN A 221 8.65 25.34 -17.45
CA ASN A 221 9.67 25.14 -16.42
C ASN A 221 9.52 26.17 -15.28
N LEU A 222 9.21 27.40 -15.62
CA LEU A 222 8.95 28.48 -14.66
C LEU A 222 7.68 28.19 -13.82
N ALA A 223 6.61 27.71 -14.44
CA ALA A 223 5.39 27.31 -13.75
C ALA A 223 5.64 26.13 -12.80
N GLU A 224 6.45 25.15 -13.21
CA GLU A 224 6.87 24.03 -12.37
C GLU A 224 7.69 24.49 -11.16
N MET A 225 8.66 25.40 -11.35
CA MET A 225 9.44 25.94 -10.25
C MET A 225 8.56 26.71 -9.24
N ARG A 226 7.56 27.46 -9.71
CA ARG A 226 6.59 28.14 -8.84
C ARG A 226 5.75 27.13 -8.03
N ARG A 227 5.33 26.02 -8.66
CA ARG A 227 4.61 24.94 -8.00
C ARG A 227 5.45 24.33 -6.89
N ILE A 228 6.70 23.95 -7.20
CA ILE A 228 7.66 23.40 -6.23
C ILE A 228 7.87 24.36 -5.04
N LEU A 229 8.04 25.66 -5.32
CA LEU A 229 8.20 26.66 -4.27
C LEU A 229 6.95 26.80 -3.39
N SER A 230 5.75 26.68 -3.97
CA SER A 230 4.49 26.67 -3.24
C SER A 230 4.35 25.44 -2.34
N GLU A 231 4.70 24.26 -2.86
CA GLU A 231 4.68 23.00 -2.11
C GLU A 231 5.75 22.95 -0.99
N ALA A 232 6.86 23.66 -1.18
CA ALA A 232 7.90 23.78 -0.17
C ALA A 232 7.50 24.66 1.03
N GLN A 233 6.38 25.37 0.96
CA GLN A 233 5.70 25.95 2.11
C GLN A 233 4.90 24.84 2.81
N VAL A 234 5.57 24.08 3.68
CA VAL A 234 5.03 22.87 4.29
C VAL A 234 3.83 23.21 5.18
N GLN A 235 2.65 23.02 4.64
CA GLN A 235 1.35 23.29 5.29
C GLN A 235 0.49 22.03 5.31
N SER A 236 -0.46 21.96 6.25
CA SER A 236 -1.42 20.86 6.26
C SER A 236 -2.41 21.00 5.10
N PRO A 237 -2.57 19.98 4.23
CA PRO A 237 -3.53 20.01 3.13
C PRO A 237 -4.98 19.83 3.59
N ARG A 238 -5.20 19.36 4.81
CA ARG A 238 -6.52 19.12 5.40
C ARG A 238 -6.52 19.22 6.92
N LYS A 239 -7.71 19.21 7.51
CA LYS A 239 -7.89 19.11 8.96
C LYS A 239 -7.53 17.69 9.42
N ALA A 240 -6.54 17.56 10.32
CA ALA A 240 -6.04 16.28 10.83
C ALA A 240 -5.25 16.46 12.12
N THR A 241 -4.72 15.38 12.66
CA THR A 241 -3.73 15.40 13.74
C THR A 241 -2.36 15.11 13.18
N LEU A 242 -1.37 15.90 13.54
CA LEU A 242 0.02 15.71 13.18
C LEU A 242 0.59 14.53 13.97
N THR A 243 0.80 13.37 13.32
CA THR A 243 1.27 12.16 14.00
C THR A 243 2.80 12.05 14.00
N TYR A 244 3.44 12.64 13.02
CA TYR A 244 4.91 12.72 12.94
C TYR A 244 5.34 14.06 12.35
N ILE A 245 6.43 14.62 12.84
CA ILE A 245 7.13 15.76 12.23
C ILE A 245 8.62 15.66 12.53
N ASN A 246 9.43 15.93 11.51
CA ASN A 246 10.86 16.09 11.70
C ASN A 246 11.13 17.42 12.42
N ASN A 247 11.56 17.33 13.68
CA ASN A 247 11.74 18.49 14.55
C ASN A 247 13.20 18.95 14.68
N GLN A 248 14.11 18.42 13.88
CA GLN A 248 15.55 18.74 13.95
C GLN A 248 15.85 20.00 13.14
N VAL A 249 15.82 21.17 13.77
CA VAL A 249 16.20 22.44 13.14
C VAL A 249 17.67 22.40 12.70
N GLY A 250 17.93 22.82 11.46
CA GLY A 250 19.25 22.79 10.82
C GLY A 250 19.57 21.48 10.11
N GLN A 251 18.76 20.43 10.28
CA GLN A 251 18.94 19.18 9.55
C GLN A 251 18.73 19.40 8.04
N GLN A 252 19.61 18.81 7.26
CA GLN A 252 19.44 18.72 5.80
C GLN A 252 18.51 17.56 5.46
N ILE A 253 17.55 17.83 4.59
CA ILE A 253 16.56 16.88 4.08
C ILE A 253 16.70 16.77 2.57
N GLY A 254 16.49 15.56 2.03
CA GLY A 254 16.48 15.28 0.60
C GLY A 254 15.12 15.53 -0.06
N ALA A 255 15.11 15.74 -1.37
CA ALA A 255 13.86 15.71 -2.13
C ALA A 255 13.20 14.32 -2.02
N GLY A 256 11.89 14.27 -1.75
CA GLY A 256 11.14 13.04 -1.51
C GLY A 256 11.27 12.48 -0.09
N GLU A 257 12.11 13.06 0.78
CA GLU A 257 12.24 12.63 2.16
C GLU A 257 11.00 13.04 2.98
N GLN A 258 10.52 12.12 3.81
CA GLN A 258 9.38 12.34 4.68
C GLN A 258 9.70 13.37 5.77
N ILE A 259 8.89 14.42 5.85
CA ILE A 259 9.04 15.51 6.82
C ILE A 259 7.92 15.55 7.85
N ALA A 260 6.71 15.13 7.49
CA ALA A 260 5.60 15.06 8.41
C ALA A 260 4.60 13.97 8.00
N ILE A 261 3.79 13.53 8.95
CA ILE A 261 2.62 12.66 8.71
C ILE A 261 1.43 13.29 9.44
N ILE A 262 0.33 13.42 8.71
CA ILE A 262 -0.95 13.83 9.28
C ILE A 262 -1.94 12.68 9.17
N SER A 263 -2.74 12.47 10.21
CA SER A 263 -3.70 11.36 10.26
C SER A 263 -5.02 11.83 10.85
N ASP A 264 -6.11 11.24 10.38
CA ASP A 264 -7.41 11.39 11.03
C ASP A 264 -7.51 10.38 12.19
N LEU A 265 -7.40 10.87 13.41
CA LEU A 265 -7.52 10.04 14.62
C LEU A 265 -8.95 10.02 15.19
N SER A 266 -9.93 10.54 14.47
CA SER A 266 -11.36 10.45 14.86
C SER A 266 -12.03 9.19 14.30
N HIS A 267 -11.49 8.64 13.21
CA HIS A 267 -11.97 7.42 12.54
C HIS A 267 -10.85 6.43 12.33
N PHE A 268 -11.15 5.15 12.54
CA PHE A 268 -10.16 4.07 12.44
C PHE A 268 -10.65 2.94 11.54
N LYS A 269 -9.72 2.25 10.93
CA LYS A 269 -9.89 0.97 10.25
C LYS A 269 -8.95 -0.06 10.86
N VAL A 270 -9.13 -1.32 10.53
CA VAL A 270 -8.21 -2.38 10.93
C VAL A 270 -7.58 -2.99 9.69
N ASP A 271 -6.26 -2.91 9.60
CA ASP A 271 -5.49 -3.62 8.59
C ASP A 271 -5.11 -4.99 9.16
N GLY A 272 -5.55 -6.06 8.50
CA GLY A 272 -5.38 -7.44 8.92
C GLY A 272 -4.42 -8.20 8.01
N GLU A 273 -3.77 -9.20 8.58
CA GLU A 273 -2.91 -10.13 7.87
C GLU A 273 -3.35 -11.57 8.16
N ILE A 274 -3.54 -12.36 7.12
CA ILE A 274 -3.95 -13.76 7.19
C ILE A 274 -2.97 -14.64 6.42
N ALA A 275 -2.76 -15.87 6.87
CA ALA A 275 -1.93 -16.82 6.14
C ALA A 275 -2.52 -17.11 4.74
N ASP A 276 -1.67 -17.18 3.75
CA ASP A 276 -2.02 -17.37 2.33
C ASP A 276 -2.93 -18.60 2.10
N SER A 277 -2.75 -19.66 2.89
CA SER A 277 -3.57 -20.86 2.83
C SER A 277 -5.07 -20.62 3.13
N TYR A 278 -5.42 -19.47 3.71
CA TYR A 278 -6.80 -19.06 4.00
C TYR A 278 -7.28 -17.91 3.11
N GLY A 279 -6.43 -17.44 2.19
CA GLY A 279 -6.70 -16.28 1.34
C GLY A 279 -7.99 -16.41 0.53
N ASP A 280 -8.24 -17.59 -0.03
CA ASP A 280 -9.44 -17.88 -0.83
C ASP A 280 -10.76 -17.84 -0.01
N ARG A 281 -10.66 -17.89 1.32
CA ARG A 281 -11.81 -17.88 2.22
C ARG A 281 -12.22 -16.48 2.67
N VAL A 282 -11.36 -15.48 2.48
CA VAL A 282 -11.62 -14.08 2.85
C VAL A 282 -11.97 -13.28 1.61
N SER A 283 -13.18 -12.75 1.58
CA SER A 283 -13.68 -11.95 0.46
C SER A 283 -14.11 -10.56 0.91
N VAL A 284 -14.09 -9.59 0.00
CA VAL A 284 -14.67 -8.27 0.23
C VAL A 284 -16.16 -8.42 0.54
N GLY A 285 -16.62 -7.76 1.59
CA GLY A 285 -17.99 -7.88 2.10
C GLY A 285 -18.17 -8.94 3.19
N SER A 286 -17.15 -9.77 3.49
CA SER A 286 -17.22 -10.72 4.61
C SER A 286 -17.36 -9.97 5.93
N HIS A 287 -18.24 -10.45 6.82
CA HIS A 287 -18.37 -9.94 8.17
C HIS A 287 -17.12 -10.30 8.99
N ALA A 288 -16.64 -9.38 9.81
CA ALA A 288 -15.47 -9.56 10.63
C ALA A 288 -15.71 -9.06 12.06
N ILE A 289 -15.20 -9.80 13.02
CA ILE A 289 -15.20 -9.41 14.44
C ILE A 289 -13.77 -9.06 14.84
N VAL A 290 -13.60 -7.83 15.30
CA VAL A 290 -12.33 -7.31 15.81
C VAL A 290 -12.35 -7.32 17.33
N LYS A 291 -11.42 -8.05 17.95
CA LYS A 291 -11.35 -8.19 19.40
C LYS A 291 -10.33 -7.23 19.99
N ILE A 292 -10.79 -6.28 20.82
CA ILE A 292 -9.96 -5.31 21.52
C ILE A 292 -10.04 -5.57 23.02
N GLY A 293 -9.08 -6.29 23.55
CA GLY A 293 -9.11 -6.73 24.95
C GLY A 293 -10.28 -7.67 25.22
N ARG A 294 -11.31 -7.18 25.95
CA ARG A 294 -12.53 -7.96 26.25
C ARG A 294 -13.72 -7.58 25.37
N GLU A 295 -13.61 -6.56 24.57
CA GLU A 295 -14.68 -6.06 23.69
C GLU A 295 -14.55 -6.61 22.30
N LYS A 296 -15.69 -6.76 21.63
CA LYS A 296 -15.81 -7.19 20.24
C LYS A 296 -16.42 -6.02 19.47
N LEU A 297 -15.80 -5.65 18.38
CA LEU A 297 -16.31 -4.66 17.43
C LEU A 297 -16.62 -5.39 16.12
N ASP A 298 -17.80 -5.12 15.61
CA ASP A 298 -18.22 -5.65 14.31
C ASP A 298 -17.70 -4.76 13.19
N GLY A 299 -17.51 -5.35 12.03
CA GLY A 299 -17.05 -4.65 10.84
C GLY A 299 -17.12 -5.52 9.60
N THR A 300 -16.78 -4.93 8.49
CA THR A 300 -16.85 -5.59 7.17
C THR A 300 -15.51 -5.49 6.47
N VAL A 301 -15.08 -6.57 5.82
CA VAL A 301 -13.89 -6.57 4.97
C VAL A 301 -14.11 -5.65 3.78
N SER A 302 -13.39 -4.54 3.74
CA SER A 302 -13.52 -3.50 2.71
C SER A 302 -12.59 -3.72 1.52
N ASN A 303 -11.44 -4.36 1.76
CA ASN A 303 -10.46 -4.64 0.71
C ASN A 303 -9.66 -5.89 1.06
N VAL A 304 -9.29 -6.67 0.04
CA VAL A 304 -8.37 -7.82 0.14
C VAL A 304 -7.30 -7.64 -0.93
N THR A 305 -6.03 -7.66 -0.54
CA THR A 305 -4.91 -7.54 -1.47
C THR A 305 -4.64 -8.92 -2.08
N PRO A 306 -4.79 -9.13 -3.41
CA PRO A 306 -4.64 -10.45 -4.02
C PRO A 306 -3.19 -10.95 -4.08
N LEU A 307 -2.23 -10.16 -3.60
CA LEU A 307 -0.81 -10.47 -3.61
C LEU A 307 -0.36 -11.01 -2.26
N SER A 308 0.07 -12.27 -2.25
CA SER A 308 0.74 -12.86 -1.08
C SER A 308 2.17 -12.30 -0.95
N ARG A 309 2.51 -11.80 0.22
CA ARG A 309 3.86 -11.38 0.60
C ARG A 309 4.30 -12.13 1.85
N ASN A 310 5.43 -12.81 1.78
CA ASN A 310 5.96 -13.62 2.90
C ASN A 310 4.97 -14.67 3.43
N GLY A 311 4.10 -15.22 2.57
CA GLY A 311 3.10 -16.23 2.96
C GLY A 311 1.87 -15.67 3.68
N VAL A 312 1.65 -14.34 3.62
CA VAL A 312 0.46 -13.68 4.17
C VAL A 312 -0.23 -12.82 3.11
N ILE A 313 -1.55 -12.71 3.24
CA ILE A 313 -2.42 -11.83 2.46
C ILE A 313 -2.89 -10.72 3.39
N ALA A 314 -2.78 -9.48 2.92
CA ALA A 314 -3.25 -8.31 3.63
C ALA A 314 -4.70 -7.98 3.23
N PHE A 315 -5.51 -7.59 4.20
CA PHE A 315 -6.86 -7.12 3.99
C PHE A 315 -7.18 -5.97 4.95
N SER A 316 -8.21 -5.18 4.63
CA SER A 316 -8.65 -4.08 5.47
C SER A 316 -10.10 -4.27 5.88
N ILE A 317 -10.41 -3.92 7.13
CA ILE A 317 -11.74 -3.99 7.71
C ILE A 317 -12.19 -2.58 8.02
N GLN A 318 -13.38 -2.23 7.57
CA GLN A 318 -14.10 -1.07 8.03
C GLN A 318 -14.96 -1.47 9.22
N LEU A 319 -14.77 -0.78 10.33
CA LEU A 319 -15.54 -1.00 11.56
C LEU A 319 -16.91 -0.31 11.45
N ASP A 320 -17.93 -0.89 12.04
CA ASP A 320 -19.26 -0.28 12.15
C ASP A 320 -19.23 0.89 13.13
N ASP A 321 -18.49 0.75 14.23
CA ASP A 321 -18.13 1.85 15.15
C ASP A 321 -16.63 2.16 15.01
N ASP A 322 -16.32 2.98 14.02
CA ASP A 322 -14.94 3.38 13.68
C ASP A 322 -14.36 4.48 14.59
N SER A 323 -15.17 5.02 15.48
CA SER A 323 -14.82 6.07 16.44
C SER A 323 -14.76 5.60 17.90
N HIS A 324 -14.81 4.29 18.13
CA HIS A 324 -14.85 3.72 19.47
C HIS A 324 -13.68 4.16 20.35
N ALA A 325 -13.95 4.52 21.61
CA ALA A 325 -13.00 5.18 22.52
C ALA A 325 -11.72 4.38 22.82
N ARG A 326 -11.71 3.06 22.59
CA ARG A 326 -10.54 2.22 22.81
C ARG A 326 -9.67 2.05 21.57
N LEU A 327 -10.12 2.52 20.42
CA LEU A 327 -9.33 2.49 19.21
C LEU A 327 -8.15 3.47 19.32
N ARG A 328 -6.98 3.01 18.97
CA ARG A 328 -5.75 3.81 18.92
C ARG A 328 -4.90 3.32 17.77
N SER A 329 -4.34 4.23 17.01
CA SER A 329 -3.40 3.89 15.93
C SER A 329 -2.27 3.00 16.45
N GLY A 330 -1.97 1.93 15.72
CA GLY A 330 -0.91 0.97 16.06
C GLY A 330 -1.32 -0.13 17.04
N LEU A 331 -2.54 -0.13 17.58
CA LEU A 331 -3.02 -1.18 18.48
C LEU A 331 -3.13 -2.51 17.72
N LYS A 332 -2.49 -3.56 18.27
CA LYS A 332 -2.63 -4.93 17.75
C LYS A 332 -3.93 -5.53 18.24
N THR A 333 -4.63 -6.23 17.39
CA THR A 333 -5.92 -6.86 17.67
C THR A 333 -6.00 -8.24 17.02
N ASP A 334 -6.84 -9.11 17.58
CA ASP A 334 -7.21 -10.36 16.95
C ASP A 334 -8.46 -10.12 16.10
N VAL A 335 -8.43 -10.60 14.88
CA VAL A 335 -9.53 -10.48 13.91
C VAL A 335 -10.07 -11.85 13.58
N TYR A 336 -11.39 -11.98 13.55
CA TYR A 336 -12.10 -13.19 13.12
C TYR A 336 -12.96 -12.85 11.92
N VAL A 337 -12.57 -13.33 10.74
CA VAL A 337 -13.32 -13.12 9.50
C VAL A 337 -14.28 -14.30 9.31
N MET A 338 -15.57 -14.01 9.21
CA MET A 338 -16.61 -15.01 8.94
C MET A 338 -16.55 -15.41 7.47
N CYS A 339 -16.37 -16.71 7.23
CA CYS A 339 -16.17 -17.24 5.88
C CYS A 339 -17.37 -18.01 5.38
N ASP A 340 -17.89 -18.94 6.20
CA ASP A 340 -18.99 -19.84 5.86
C ASP A 340 -19.93 -19.99 7.05
N VAL A 341 -21.21 -20.10 6.77
CA VAL A 341 -22.24 -20.48 7.76
C VAL A 341 -22.57 -21.96 7.54
N ILE A 342 -22.25 -22.79 8.53
CA ILE A 342 -22.55 -24.22 8.50
C ILE A 342 -23.72 -24.43 9.44
N GLU A 343 -24.90 -24.74 8.86
CA GLU A 343 -26.14 -24.94 9.59
C GLU A 343 -26.32 -26.40 10.04
N ASP A 344 -27.03 -26.58 11.15
CA ASP A 344 -27.44 -27.89 11.72
C ASP A 344 -26.29 -28.88 11.96
N VAL A 345 -25.14 -28.40 12.43
CA VAL A 345 -24.01 -29.26 12.80
C VAL A 345 -23.96 -29.56 14.29
N VAL A 346 -23.39 -30.72 14.62
CA VAL A 346 -23.03 -31.06 16.00
C VAL A 346 -21.84 -30.19 16.40
N ARG A 347 -21.94 -29.48 17.52
CA ARG A 347 -20.94 -28.53 17.95
C ARG A 347 -20.67 -28.64 19.45
N ILE A 348 -19.46 -28.20 19.82
CA ILE A 348 -19.01 -28.13 21.22
C ILE A 348 -18.35 -26.77 21.48
N ALA A 349 -18.41 -26.28 22.70
CA ALA A 349 -17.75 -25.03 23.07
C ALA A 349 -16.24 -25.07 22.77
N ASN A 350 -15.74 -24.02 22.16
CA ASN A 350 -14.30 -23.87 21.88
C ASN A 350 -13.49 -23.71 23.20
N GLY A 351 -12.27 -24.21 23.23
CA GLY A 351 -11.45 -24.19 24.41
C GLY A 351 -9.98 -24.52 24.12
N SER A 352 -9.18 -24.62 25.17
CA SER A 352 -7.74 -24.86 25.06
C SER A 352 -7.35 -26.23 24.48
N TYR A 353 -8.32 -27.14 24.29
CA TYR A 353 -8.10 -28.45 23.69
C TYR A 353 -7.96 -28.38 22.15
N TYR A 354 -8.54 -27.35 21.51
CA TYR A 354 -8.60 -27.25 20.07
C TYR A 354 -7.41 -26.49 19.48
N MET A 355 -6.71 -27.11 18.53
CA MET A 355 -5.56 -26.53 17.84
C MET A 355 -5.71 -26.52 16.31
N GLY A 356 -6.95 -26.76 15.82
CA GLY A 356 -7.25 -26.84 14.38
C GLY A 356 -8.00 -28.09 13.98
N LYS A 357 -8.31 -28.24 12.69
CA LYS A 357 -9.02 -29.44 12.18
C LYS A 357 -8.18 -30.70 12.37
N GLY A 358 -8.81 -31.78 12.85
CA GLY A 358 -8.11 -33.04 13.01
C GLY A 358 -8.78 -34.04 13.97
N ASP A 359 -8.04 -35.09 14.27
CA ASP A 359 -8.47 -36.14 15.18
C ASP A 359 -7.95 -35.84 16.59
N TYR A 360 -8.83 -35.89 17.58
CA TYR A 360 -8.57 -35.59 18.97
C TYR A 360 -9.00 -36.72 19.90
N ASP A 361 -8.36 -36.87 21.01
CA ASP A 361 -8.75 -37.74 22.10
C ASP A 361 -9.36 -36.87 23.21
N LEU A 362 -10.71 -36.80 23.28
CA LEU A 362 -11.41 -36.02 24.30
C LEU A 362 -12.00 -36.90 25.40
N PHE A 363 -12.12 -36.36 26.60
CA PHE A 363 -12.75 -37.04 27.73
C PHE A 363 -14.25 -36.69 27.77
N VAL A 364 -15.09 -37.73 27.68
CA VAL A 364 -16.53 -37.64 27.75
C VAL A 364 -17.02 -38.17 29.07
N VAL A 365 -17.97 -37.49 29.70
CA VAL A 365 -18.60 -37.94 30.96
C VAL A 365 -19.56 -39.09 30.61
N THR A 366 -19.32 -40.24 31.25
CA THR A 366 -20.22 -41.42 31.14
C THR A 366 -20.93 -41.62 32.48
N GLY A 367 -22.14 -42.20 32.48
CA GLY A 367 -22.95 -42.40 33.67
C GLY A 367 -22.16 -42.91 34.88
N GLY A 368 -22.20 -42.20 36.04
CA GLY A 368 -21.51 -42.55 37.24
C GLY A 368 -20.27 -41.75 37.61
N ASN A 369 -20.10 -40.54 37.10
CA ASN A 369 -18.93 -39.67 37.37
C ASN A 369 -17.59 -40.21 36.80
N GLU A 370 -17.61 -40.96 35.73
CA GLU A 370 -16.44 -41.44 35.03
C GLU A 370 -16.23 -40.62 33.73
N LEU A 371 -14.95 -40.23 33.50
CA LEU A 371 -14.51 -39.64 32.24
C LEU A 371 -13.85 -40.76 31.42
N VAL A 372 -14.35 -40.95 30.22
CA VAL A 372 -13.83 -41.95 29.27
C VAL A 372 -13.28 -41.24 28.07
N LYS A 373 -12.06 -41.58 27.68
CA LYS A 373 -11.42 -41.06 26.49
C LYS A 373 -12.11 -41.59 25.25
N ARG A 374 -12.50 -40.66 24.32
CA ARG A 374 -13.14 -40.98 23.04
C ARG A 374 -12.39 -40.30 21.94
N LYS A 375 -12.21 -40.99 20.82
CA LYS A 375 -11.67 -40.39 19.58
C LYS A 375 -12.74 -39.57 18.90
N VAL A 376 -12.44 -38.31 18.65
CA VAL A 376 -13.35 -37.34 18.08
C VAL A 376 -12.68 -36.67 16.90
N ARG A 377 -13.38 -36.52 15.79
CA ARG A 377 -12.92 -35.75 14.66
C ARG A 377 -13.58 -34.37 14.70
N LEU A 378 -12.74 -33.34 14.77
CA LEU A 378 -13.17 -31.96 14.83
C LEU A 378 -12.95 -31.27 13.49
N GLY A 379 -13.91 -30.43 13.10
CA GLY A 379 -13.96 -29.68 11.85
C GLY A 379 -13.63 -28.19 12.03
N ASP A 380 -14.47 -27.35 11.37
CA ASP A 380 -14.35 -25.90 11.44
C ASP A 380 -14.71 -25.36 12.84
N SER A 381 -14.25 -24.16 13.12
CA SER A 381 -14.51 -23.53 14.42
C SER A 381 -14.71 -22.03 14.26
N ASN A 382 -15.40 -21.45 15.22
CA ASN A 382 -15.41 -20.02 15.44
C ASN A 382 -14.90 -19.70 16.87
N PHE A 383 -15.11 -18.48 17.30
CA PHE A 383 -14.68 -18.05 18.63
C PHE A 383 -15.39 -18.83 19.79
N GLU A 384 -16.62 -19.27 19.57
CA GLU A 384 -17.46 -19.87 20.61
C GLU A 384 -17.58 -21.40 20.50
N PHE A 385 -17.59 -21.94 19.28
CA PHE A 385 -17.89 -23.34 18.99
C PHE A 385 -16.90 -23.99 18.03
N VAL A 386 -16.78 -25.30 18.13
CA VAL A 386 -16.02 -26.18 17.23
C VAL A 386 -16.99 -27.21 16.65
N GLU A 387 -16.94 -27.45 15.36
CA GLU A 387 -17.68 -28.49 14.67
C GLU A 387 -17.20 -29.88 15.10
N VAL A 388 -18.14 -30.75 15.40
CA VAL A 388 -17.89 -32.17 15.65
C VAL A 388 -18.30 -32.98 14.42
N VAL A 389 -17.32 -33.40 13.63
CA VAL A 389 -17.54 -34.18 12.42
C VAL A 389 -17.96 -35.62 12.77
N SER A 390 -17.37 -36.19 13.81
CA SER A 390 -17.71 -37.54 14.29
C SER A 390 -17.17 -37.80 15.69
N GLY A 391 -17.80 -38.77 16.41
CA GLY A 391 -17.32 -39.26 17.70
C GLY A 391 -18.06 -38.76 18.92
N LEU A 392 -18.92 -37.72 18.78
CA LEU A 392 -19.79 -37.22 19.86
C LEU A 392 -21.25 -37.13 19.35
N GLU A 393 -22.16 -37.22 20.28
CA GLU A 393 -23.59 -37.08 20.05
C GLU A 393 -24.16 -35.88 20.81
N PRO A 394 -25.23 -35.24 20.32
CA PRO A 394 -25.90 -34.17 21.05
C PRO A 394 -26.35 -34.65 22.42
N GLY A 395 -26.01 -33.93 23.48
CA GLY A 395 -26.25 -34.28 24.87
C GLY A 395 -25.01 -34.85 25.60
N ASP A 396 -23.98 -35.25 24.89
CA ASP A 396 -22.70 -35.65 25.53
C ASP A 396 -22.11 -34.47 26.30
N GLN A 397 -21.55 -34.74 27.50
CA GLN A 397 -20.77 -33.78 28.25
C GLN A 397 -19.25 -34.06 28.06
N VAL A 398 -18.51 -33.10 27.62
CA VAL A 398 -17.12 -33.23 27.22
C VAL A 398 -16.26 -32.24 27.97
N VAL A 399 -15.04 -32.65 28.32
CA VAL A 399 -14.04 -31.76 28.95
C VAL A 399 -13.41 -30.91 27.88
N VAL A 400 -13.53 -29.57 27.99
CA VAL A 400 -13.01 -28.58 27.06
C VAL A 400 -11.80 -27.80 27.57
N SER A 401 -11.35 -28.13 28.80
CA SER A 401 -10.10 -27.63 29.35
C SER A 401 -8.90 -28.49 28.93
N ASP A 402 -7.67 -27.96 29.12
CA ASP A 402 -6.44 -28.73 28.83
C ASP A 402 -6.33 -29.96 29.70
N MET A 403 -6.21 -31.12 29.07
CA MET A 403 -6.05 -32.42 29.71
C MET A 403 -4.69 -33.07 29.38
N SER A 404 -3.67 -32.26 29.06
CA SER A 404 -2.34 -32.75 28.68
C SER A 404 -1.67 -33.64 29.73
N ASP A 405 -1.92 -33.37 31.01
CA ASP A 405 -1.40 -34.17 32.13
C ASP A 405 -1.96 -35.59 32.21
N TYR A 406 -3.11 -35.82 31.57
CA TYR A 406 -3.84 -37.09 31.61
C TYR A 406 -3.81 -37.85 30.26
N LYS A 407 -2.92 -37.51 29.36
CA LYS A 407 -2.83 -38.12 28.01
C LYS A 407 -2.70 -39.64 28.00
N ASN A 408 -2.09 -40.23 29.03
CA ASN A 408 -1.85 -41.67 29.12
C ASN A 408 -2.99 -42.43 29.80
N SER A 409 -4.03 -41.76 30.27
CA SER A 409 -5.14 -42.40 31.00
C SER A 409 -6.34 -42.57 30.06
N ASN A 410 -6.91 -43.75 29.98
CA ASN A 410 -8.11 -44.02 29.17
C ASN A 410 -9.41 -43.77 29.96
N LYS A 411 -9.35 -43.80 31.29
CA LYS A 411 -10.47 -43.56 32.21
C LYS A 411 -10.00 -42.77 33.43
N LEU A 412 -10.81 -41.79 33.83
CA LEU A 412 -10.56 -40.98 35.02
C LEU A 412 -11.84 -40.92 35.87
N LYS A 413 -11.70 -40.82 37.19
CA LYS A 413 -12.85 -40.59 38.08
C LYS A 413 -12.98 -39.09 38.37
N LEU A 414 -14.18 -38.59 38.24
CA LEU A 414 -14.51 -37.21 38.61
C LEU A 414 -14.78 -37.15 40.13
N LYS A 415 -14.03 -36.33 40.84
CA LYS A 415 -14.21 -36.06 42.26
C LYS A 415 -14.81 -34.67 42.50
#